data_632d9b203a6bac915f394fcda08d40ae
#
_entry.id   632d9b203a6bac915f394fcda08d40ae
#
_cell.length_a   1.000
_cell.length_b   1.000
_cell.length_c   1.000
_cell.angle_alpha   90.00
_cell.angle_beta   90.00
_cell.angle_gamma   90.00
#
_symmetry.space_group_name_H-M   'P 1'
#
loop_
_entity.id
_entity.type
_entity.pdbx_description
1 polymer ?
#
loop_
_entity_poly.entity_id
_entity_poly.type
_entity_poly.pdbx_seq_one_letter_code
_entity_poly.pdbx_strand_id
1 'polypeptide(L)'
;MTENSNGTKQDKPIFFRLNIEVGNLDEAADFYGKLLGIEGRLQAGSRCYFDCGGVTLQVVDVSSERQPHPAAKALYFTVNDLDAVYERANSLYCLSEINVHGVSGGEISVKPWGERSFYVEDKWQNPLCFVEAGTVYPG
;
A
#
# COMPACT_ATOMS: atom_id res chain seq x y z
N MET A 1 -20.03 13.85 26.88
CA MET A 1 -19.33 13.76 26.71
C MET A 1 -18.76 13.60 26.66
N THR A 2 -18.77 13.97 26.86
CA THR A 2 -17.99 14.03 26.70
C THR A 2 -17.45 13.99 26.69
N GLU A 3 -17.17 14.42 26.86
CA GLU A 3 -16.40 14.53 26.73
C GLU A 3 -15.94 14.62 26.73
N ASN A 4 -16.26 15.12 27.26
CA ASN A 4 -15.53 15.38 27.17
C ASN A 4 -15.13 15.72 27.48
N SER A 5 -15.25 15.99 27.91
CA SER A 5 -14.58 16.31 27.98
C SER A 5 -14.06 16.60 28.13
N ASN A 6 -14.11 16.99 28.67
CA ASN A 6 -13.34 17.16 28.50
C ASN A 6 -12.66 17.45 28.21
N GLY A 7 -12.52 17.79 28.89
CA GLY A 7 -11.84 18.11 28.47
C GLY A 7 -11.48 18.21 27.81
N THR A 8 -11.55 18.95 28.43
CA THR A 8 -11.19 19.06 27.29
C THR A 8 -10.20 18.31 26.61
N LYS A 9 -10.57 17.75 26.34
CA LYS A 9 -9.92 16.68 25.64
C LYS A 9 -9.85 16.97 24.20
N GLN A 10 -8.71 16.71 23.62
CA GLN A 10 -8.53 17.00 22.21
C GLN A 10 -8.88 15.83 21.34
N ASP A 11 -9.61 16.10 20.28
CA ASP A 11 -9.83 15.13 19.22
C ASP A 11 -8.64 15.12 18.30
N LYS A 12 -8.01 13.97 18.16
CA LYS A 12 -6.97 13.78 17.16
C LYS A 12 -7.61 13.21 15.91
N PRO A 13 -7.31 13.79 14.75
CA PRO A 13 -7.79 13.17 13.52
C PRO A 13 -7.23 11.76 13.39
N ILE A 14 -8.04 10.85 12.91
CA ILE A 14 -7.62 9.48 12.67
C ILE A 14 -7.61 9.26 11.17
N PHE A 15 -6.46 8.87 10.64
CA PHE A 15 -6.33 8.57 9.22
C PHE A 15 -6.89 7.18 8.98
N PHE A 16 -8.04 7.06 8.30
CA PHE A 16 -8.70 5.77 8.19
C PHE A 16 -8.79 5.21 6.76
N ARG A 17 -8.57 6.05 5.75
CA ARG A 17 -8.72 5.57 4.37
C ARG A 17 -7.78 6.30 3.43
N LEU A 18 -7.20 5.55 2.51
CA LEU A 18 -6.37 6.10 1.44
C LEU A 18 -6.88 5.53 0.12
N ASN A 19 -7.04 6.39 -0.89
CA ASN A 19 -7.50 5.98 -2.20
C ASN A 19 -6.32 5.87 -3.16
N ILE A 20 -6.32 4.81 -3.99
CA ILE A 20 -5.47 4.75 -5.18
C ILE A 20 -6.36 4.49 -6.38
N GLU A 21 -5.91 4.93 -7.54
CA GLU A 21 -6.68 4.83 -8.77
C GLU A 21 -6.14 3.74 -9.66
N VAL A 22 -7.06 2.99 -10.26
CA VAL A 22 -6.72 1.90 -11.16
C VAL A 22 -7.63 1.98 -12.39
N GLY A 23 -7.30 1.20 -13.42
CA GLY A 23 -8.06 1.20 -14.66
C GLY A 23 -8.90 -0.05 -14.89
N ASN A 24 -8.91 -0.99 -13.96
CA ASN A 24 -9.72 -2.21 -14.07
C ASN A 24 -9.89 -2.79 -12.67
N LEU A 25 -11.13 -2.78 -12.18
CA LEU A 25 -11.40 -3.16 -10.79
C LEU A 25 -11.11 -4.64 -10.53
N ASP A 26 -11.57 -5.52 -11.41
CA ASP A 26 -11.40 -6.96 -11.20
C ASP A 26 -9.92 -7.33 -11.21
N GLU A 27 -9.18 -6.78 -12.15
CA GLU A 27 -7.75 -7.03 -12.25
C GLU A 27 -7.01 -6.50 -11.01
N ALA A 28 -7.39 -5.29 -10.56
CA ALA A 28 -6.77 -4.68 -9.39
C ALA A 28 -7.09 -5.44 -8.11
N ALA A 29 -8.36 -5.86 -7.95
CA ALA A 29 -8.77 -6.61 -6.77
C ALA A 29 -8.01 -7.93 -6.67
N ASP A 30 -7.84 -8.62 -7.79
CA ASP A 30 -7.07 -9.87 -7.83
C ASP A 30 -5.60 -9.61 -7.49
N PHE A 31 -5.02 -8.60 -8.11
CA PHE A 31 -3.62 -8.24 -7.89
C PHE A 31 -3.35 -7.90 -6.41
N TYR A 32 -4.12 -6.98 -5.86
CA TYR A 32 -3.89 -6.55 -4.48
C TYR A 32 -4.22 -7.64 -3.46
N GLY A 33 -5.24 -8.44 -3.74
CA GLY A 33 -5.55 -9.59 -2.87
C GLY A 33 -4.38 -10.55 -2.77
N LYS A 34 -3.75 -10.86 -3.92
CA LYS A 34 -2.60 -11.76 -3.95
C LYS A 34 -1.37 -11.12 -3.33
N LEU A 35 -1.09 -9.87 -3.66
CA LEU A 35 0.11 -9.18 -3.17
C LEU A 35 0.06 -8.98 -1.66
N LEU A 36 -1.06 -8.47 -1.16
CA LEU A 36 -1.21 -8.17 0.27
C LEU A 36 -1.53 -9.42 1.09
N GLY A 37 -1.99 -10.49 0.44
CA GLY A 37 -2.33 -11.72 1.12
C GLY A 37 -3.60 -11.62 1.95
N ILE A 38 -4.51 -10.73 1.57
CA ILE A 38 -5.80 -10.55 2.24
C ILE A 38 -6.89 -10.42 1.19
N GLU A 39 -8.12 -10.65 1.61
CA GLU A 39 -9.26 -10.57 0.69
C GLU A 39 -9.83 -9.17 0.71
N GLY A 40 -10.10 -8.63 -0.48
CA GLY A 40 -10.72 -7.31 -0.60
C GLY A 40 -12.24 -7.43 -0.55
N ARG A 41 -12.89 -6.33 -0.17
CA ARG A 41 -14.35 -6.23 -0.17
C ARG A 41 -14.78 -5.36 -1.34
N LEU A 42 -15.42 -5.99 -2.33
CA LEU A 42 -15.94 -5.27 -3.47
C LEU A 42 -17.19 -4.49 -3.09
N GLN A 43 -17.26 -3.24 -3.51
CA GLN A 43 -18.46 -2.43 -3.39
C GLN A 43 -19.11 -2.31 -4.76
N ALA A 44 -20.42 -2.16 -4.76
CA ALA A 44 -21.14 -1.97 -6.00
C ALA A 44 -20.55 -0.78 -6.75
N GLY A 45 -20.26 -0.99 -8.01
CA GLY A 45 -19.69 0.03 -8.85
C GLY A 45 -18.21 -0.14 -9.08
N SER A 46 -17.36 0.66 -8.44
CA SER A 46 -16.00 0.82 -8.91
C SER A 46 -14.93 0.73 -7.81
N ARG A 47 -15.25 0.12 -6.66
CA ARG A 47 -14.33 0.16 -5.52
C ARG A 47 -14.10 -1.21 -4.92
N CYS A 48 -12.88 -1.39 -4.40
CA CYS A 48 -12.52 -2.55 -3.60
C CYS A 48 -11.74 -2.07 -2.38
N TYR A 49 -12.10 -2.55 -1.20
CA TYR A 49 -11.50 -2.13 0.06
C TYR A 49 -10.63 -3.24 0.64
N PHE A 50 -9.43 -2.86 1.09
CA PHE A 50 -8.52 -3.77 1.77
C PHE A 50 -8.21 -3.20 3.15
N ASP A 51 -8.48 -3.98 4.19
CA ASP A 51 -8.21 -3.55 5.56
C ASP A 51 -6.73 -3.79 5.88
N CYS A 52 -5.99 -2.72 6.09
CA CYS A 52 -4.55 -2.77 6.30
C CYS A 52 -4.22 -2.17 7.67
N GLY A 53 -4.46 -2.95 8.71
CA GLY A 53 -4.30 -2.44 10.07
C GLY A 53 -5.35 -1.38 10.36
N GLY A 54 -4.93 -0.21 10.80
CA GLY A 54 -5.87 0.86 11.12
C GLY A 54 -6.32 1.69 9.92
N VAL A 55 -5.83 1.40 8.72
CA VAL A 55 -6.12 2.17 7.51
C VAL A 55 -6.72 1.25 6.46
N THR A 56 -7.76 1.72 5.79
CA THR A 56 -8.37 0.99 4.68
C THR A 56 -7.79 1.52 3.37
N LEU A 57 -7.23 0.64 2.57
CA LEU A 57 -6.82 0.98 1.22
C LEU A 57 -8.03 0.82 0.32
N GLN A 58 -8.45 1.91 -0.32
CA GLN A 58 -9.56 1.91 -1.25
C GLN A 58 -9.02 1.97 -2.67
N VAL A 59 -9.26 0.92 -3.43
CA VAL A 59 -8.87 0.83 -4.82
C VAL A 59 -10.05 1.28 -5.67
N VAL A 60 -9.87 2.34 -6.45
CA VAL A 60 -10.97 2.97 -7.19
C VAL A 60 -10.71 2.85 -8.68
N ASP A 61 -11.63 2.22 -9.39
CA ASP A 61 -11.56 2.13 -10.85
C ASP A 61 -12.17 3.41 -11.43
N VAL A 62 -11.33 4.20 -12.09
CA VAL A 62 -11.75 5.48 -12.70
C VAL A 62 -11.87 5.38 -14.20
N SER A 63 -11.81 4.17 -14.77
CA SER A 63 -11.73 3.98 -16.22
C SER A 63 -12.94 4.51 -16.97
N SER A 64 -14.10 4.63 -16.32
CA SER A 64 -15.28 5.20 -16.97
C SER A 64 -15.18 6.71 -17.15
N GLU A 65 -14.23 7.37 -16.50
CA GLU A 65 -14.13 8.83 -16.54
C GLU A 65 -12.81 9.32 -17.13
N ARG A 66 -11.71 8.63 -16.87
CA ARG A 66 -10.40 9.12 -17.29
C ARG A 66 -9.33 8.06 -17.06
N GLN A 67 -8.10 8.37 -17.45
CA GLN A 67 -6.94 7.56 -17.10
C GLN A 67 -6.66 7.67 -15.60
N PRO A 68 -6.22 6.58 -14.95
CA PRO A 68 -5.84 6.67 -13.54
C PRO A 68 -4.65 7.60 -13.34
N HIS A 69 -4.69 8.36 -12.24
CA HIS A 69 -3.55 9.14 -11.80
C HIS A 69 -2.79 8.30 -10.77
N PRO A 70 -1.53 7.97 -11.01
CA PRO A 70 -0.77 7.17 -10.04
C PRO A 70 -0.55 7.95 -8.75
N ALA A 71 -0.41 7.23 -7.65
CA ALA A 71 -0.05 7.84 -6.39
C ALA A 71 1.31 8.51 -6.54
N ALA A 72 1.44 9.70 -5.94
CA ALA A 72 2.66 10.50 -6.10
C ALA A 72 3.87 9.87 -5.42
N LYS A 73 3.67 9.14 -4.35
CA LYS A 73 4.72 8.52 -3.55
C LYS A 73 4.30 7.12 -3.13
N ALA A 74 5.28 6.31 -2.75
CA ALA A 74 5.02 4.95 -2.33
C ALA A 74 4.17 4.90 -1.07
N LEU A 75 3.28 3.92 -1.03
CA LEU A 75 2.55 3.56 0.17
C LEU A 75 3.39 2.54 0.93
N TYR A 76 3.59 2.78 2.22
CA TYR A 76 4.47 1.94 3.04
C TYR A 76 3.67 0.97 3.89
N PHE A 77 4.04 -0.30 3.80
CA PHE A 77 3.42 -1.38 4.56
C PHE A 77 4.49 -2.09 5.37
N THR A 78 4.22 -2.39 6.63
CA THR A 78 5.09 -3.28 7.40
C THR A 78 4.56 -4.69 7.28
N VAL A 79 5.48 -5.65 7.17
CA VAL A 79 5.13 -7.07 7.11
C VAL A 79 6.11 -7.84 7.99
N ASN A 80 5.62 -8.93 8.57
CA ASN A 80 6.49 -9.75 9.43
C ASN A 80 7.42 -10.63 8.61
N ASP A 81 6.95 -11.12 7.47
CA ASP A 81 7.74 -12.02 6.61
C ASP A 81 7.95 -11.33 5.27
N LEU A 82 9.00 -10.50 5.22
CA LEU A 82 9.32 -9.73 4.04
C LEU A 82 9.65 -10.64 2.85
N ASP A 83 10.35 -11.74 3.11
CA ASP A 83 10.75 -12.64 2.03
C ASP A 83 9.54 -13.31 1.38
N ALA A 84 8.52 -13.64 2.16
CA ALA A 84 7.29 -14.20 1.61
C ALA A 84 6.56 -13.20 0.71
N VAL A 85 6.50 -11.93 1.13
CA VAL A 85 5.89 -10.89 0.30
C VAL A 85 6.69 -10.67 -0.97
N TYR A 86 8.01 -10.69 -0.85
CA TYR A 86 8.88 -10.57 -2.02
C TYR A 86 8.60 -11.68 -3.04
N GLU A 87 8.44 -12.92 -2.58
CA GLU A 87 8.16 -14.04 -3.48
C GLU A 87 6.81 -13.85 -4.18
N ARG A 88 5.80 -13.37 -3.47
CA ARG A 88 4.50 -13.08 -4.09
C ARG A 88 4.63 -11.98 -5.14
N ALA A 89 5.35 -10.91 -4.80
CA ALA A 89 5.56 -9.80 -5.73
C ALA A 89 6.31 -10.25 -6.96
N ASN A 90 7.33 -11.08 -6.78
CA ASN A 90 8.09 -11.62 -7.90
C ASN A 90 7.20 -12.46 -8.82
N SER A 91 6.33 -13.29 -8.23
CA SER A 91 5.39 -14.12 -9.00
C SER A 91 4.37 -13.28 -9.74
N LEU A 92 4.07 -12.09 -9.25
CA LEU A 92 3.12 -11.17 -9.90
C LEU A 92 3.81 -10.24 -10.90
N TYR A 93 5.12 -10.35 -11.04
CA TYR A 93 5.93 -9.53 -11.97
C TYR A 93 5.78 -8.03 -11.68
N CYS A 94 5.72 -7.67 -10.40
CA CYS A 94 5.49 -6.26 -10.02
C CYS A 94 6.66 -5.62 -9.29
N LEU A 95 7.81 -6.28 -9.22
CA LEU A 95 8.99 -5.69 -8.57
C LEU A 95 9.39 -4.41 -9.31
N SER A 96 9.70 -3.36 -8.57
CA SER A 96 10.05 -2.08 -9.15
C SER A 96 11.36 -2.17 -9.92
N GLU A 97 11.42 -1.47 -11.06
CA GLU A 97 12.65 -1.38 -11.86
C GLU A 97 13.35 -0.06 -11.65
N ILE A 98 12.84 0.80 -10.78
CA ILE A 98 13.41 2.11 -10.52
C ILE A 98 14.50 1.97 -9.46
N ASN A 99 15.63 2.65 -9.67
CA ASN A 99 16.70 2.65 -8.67
C ASN A 99 16.31 3.54 -7.49
N VAL A 100 16.60 3.04 -6.29
CA VAL A 100 16.35 3.76 -5.04
C VAL A 100 17.63 3.67 -4.22
N HIS A 101 18.20 4.80 -3.88
CA HIS A 101 19.45 4.89 -3.09
C HIS A 101 20.56 4.03 -3.68
N GLY A 102 20.68 4.05 -5.01
CA GLY A 102 21.78 3.39 -5.69
C GLY A 102 21.63 1.91 -5.93
N VAL A 103 20.48 1.32 -5.55
CA VAL A 103 20.20 -0.10 -5.82
C VAL A 103 18.85 -0.21 -6.52
N SER A 104 18.60 -1.36 -7.12
CA SER A 104 17.30 -1.61 -7.72
C SER A 104 16.23 -1.60 -6.64
N GLY A 105 15.18 -0.81 -6.84
CA GLY A 105 14.09 -0.71 -5.89
C GLY A 105 13.37 -2.03 -5.68
N GLY A 106 13.37 -2.90 -6.69
CA GLY A 106 12.71 -4.19 -6.60
C GLY A 106 13.48 -5.24 -5.83
N GLU A 107 14.70 -4.95 -5.38
CA GLU A 107 15.49 -5.89 -4.60
C GLU A 107 15.38 -5.57 -3.12
N ILE A 108 15.31 -6.61 -2.29
CA ILE A 108 15.37 -6.41 -0.85
C ILE A 108 16.75 -5.88 -0.50
N SER A 109 16.79 -4.76 0.22
CA SER A 109 18.04 -4.19 0.70
C SER A 109 17.80 -3.43 2.00
N VAL A 110 18.85 -3.23 2.77
CA VAL A 110 18.81 -2.39 3.97
C VAL A 110 19.08 -0.97 3.53
N LYS A 111 18.13 -0.08 3.80
CA LYS A 111 18.23 1.32 3.39
C LYS A 111 19.13 2.09 4.35
N PRO A 112 19.58 3.31 3.97
CA PRO A 112 20.48 4.08 4.84
C PRO A 112 19.97 4.32 6.25
N TRP A 113 18.68 4.37 6.45
CA TRP A 113 18.07 4.56 7.78
C TRP A 113 17.72 3.25 8.48
N GLY A 114 18.18 2.10 7.94
CA GLY A 114 18.12 0.81 8.62
C GLY A 114 16.95 -0.07 8.25
N GLU A 115 16.00 0.41 7.49
CA GLU A 115 14.84 -0.41 7.09
C GLU A 115 15.23 -1.40 6.01
N ARG A 116 14.82 -2.66 6.22
CA ARG A 116 14.98 -3.71 5.23
C ARG A 116 13.70 -3.75 4.40
N SER A 117 13.79 -3.46 3.10
CA SER A 117 12.59 -3.21 2.31
C SER A 117 12.83 -3.43 0.83
N PHE A 118 11.72 -3.47 0.08
CA PHE A 118 11.74 -3.45 -1.38
C PHE A 118 10.49 -2.73 -1.89
N TYR A 119 10.53 -2.33 -3.17
CA TYR A 119 9.45 -1.58 -3.79
C TYR A 119 8.81 -2.37 -4.91
N VAL A 120 7.51 -2.16 -5.09
CA VAL A 120 6.74 -2.71 -6.20
C VAL A 120 5.94 -1.59 -6.86
N GLU A 121 5.41 -1.87 -8.04
CA GLU A 121 4.45 -0.99 -8.70
C GLU A 121 3.32 -1.85 -9.25
N ASP A 122 2.09 -1.34 -9.14
CA ASP A 122 1.00 -2.00 -9.83
C ASP A 122 1.00 -1.62 -11.32
N LYS A 123 0.07 -2.18 -12.07
CA LYS A 123 -0.03 -1.95 -13.51
C LYS A 123 -0.30 -0.49 -13.85
N TRP A 124 -0.85 0.27 -12.91
CA TRP A 124 -1.20 1.69 -13.09
C TRP A 124 -0.20 2.62 -12.44
N GLN A 125 0.98 2.08 -12.11
CA GLN A 125 2.13 2.83 -11.61
C GLN A 125 1.94 3.40 -10.20
N ASN A 126 1.05 2.80 -9.42
CA ASN A 126 0.99 3.12 -8.00
C ASN A 126 2.16 2.40 -7.30
N PRO A 127 3.06 3.13 -6.64
CA PRO A 127 4.21 2.50 -5.99
C PRO A 127 3.89 2.09 -4.56
N LEU A 128 4.41 0.94 -4.16
CA LEU A 128 4.30 0.45 -2.79
C LEU A 128 5.67 0.05 -2.28
N CYS A 129 5.86 0.16 -0.97
CA CYS A 129 7.09 -0.27 -0.32
C CYS A 129 6.73 -1.20 0.83
N PHE A 130 7.36 -2.37 0.87
CA PHE A 130 7.18 -3.31 1.96
C PHE A 130 8.42 -3.29 2.84
N VAL A 131 8.22 -3.13 4.14
CA VAL A 131 9.28 -2.97 5.13
C VAL A 131 9.15 -4.08 6.16
N GLU A 132 10.28 -4.72 6.48
CA GLU A 132 10.30 -5.74 7.53
C GLU A 132 10.01 -5.09 8.87
N ALA A 133 9.01 -5.63 9.59
CA ALA A 133 8.44 -4.98 10.76
C ALA A 133 9.47 -4.63 11.84
N GLY A 134 10.43 -5.51 12.07
CA GLY A 134 11.43 -5.28 13.10
C GLY A 134 12.47 -4.24 12.77
N THR A 135 12.46 -3.70 11.54
CA THR A 135 13.47 -2.76 11.07
C THR A 135 12.91 -1.37 10.84
N VAL A 136 11.65 -1.12 11.16
CA VAL A 136 11.01 0.16 10.87
C VAL A 136 11.71 1.29 11.61
N TYR A 137 12.04 2.35 10.86
CA TYR A 137 12.66 3.54 11.45
C TYR A 137 11.60 4.33 12.20
N PRO A 138 11.81 4.60 13.49
CA PRO A 138 10.77 5.24 14.30
C PRO A 138 10.64 6.76 14.07
N GLY A 139 11.57 7.35 13.32
CA GLY A 139 11.48 8.77 13.02
C GLY A 139 12.42 9.63 13.83
#